data_2860fe44f48b8c7b43525756e351f318
#
_entry.id   2860fe44f48b8c7b43525756e351f318
#
_cell.length_a   1.000
_cell.length_b   1.000
_cell.length_c   1.000
_cell.angle_alpha   90.00
_cell.angle_beta   90.00
_cell.angle_gamma   90.00
#
_symmetry.space_group_name_H-M   'P 1'
#
loop_
_entity.id
_entity.type
_entity.pdbx_description
1 polymer ?
#
loop_
_entity_poly.entity_id
_entity_poly.type
_entity_poly.pdbx_seq_one_letter_code
_entity_poly.pdbx_strand_id
1 'polypeptide(L)'
;DLTIPQGKITAFVGPSGSGKSTIAKLIASFWDVTGGLITIGDKSVKEISNDQLNDLISYVSQDNYLFNDTVRNNIRMGKPEASDSEVEQIAKASGCHEFIMNLEHGYETVVGGAGGHLSGGERQRIAIARAMLKNAPIVILDEATSYTDPENEAVIQEAISRLTKGKTLIVIAHRLSTITDSDQIVVVKDGTIQAKGTHEELL
;
A
#
# COMPACT_ATOMS: atom_id res chain seq x y z
N ASP A 1 -1.17 5.47 23.34
CA ASP A 1 -1.82 6.28 22.29
C ASP A 1 -0.83 6.65 21.20
N LEU A 2 -1.28 6.65 19.94
CA LEU A 2 -0.49 6.97 18.76
C LEU A 2 -1.22 8.00 17.90
N THR A 3 -0.52 9.04 17.47
CA THR A 3 -0.96 9.97 16.44
C THR A 3 -0.09 9.79 15.23
N ILE A 4 -0.70 9.61 14.06
CA ILE A 4 -0.05 9.55 12.75
C ILE A 4 -0.23 10.92 12.10
N PRO A 5 0.86 11.69 11.90
CA PRO A 5 0.75 13.04 11.36
C PRO A 5 0.32 13.04 9.88
N GLN A 6 -0.60 13.95 9.52
CA GLN A 6 -1.05 14.10 8.13
C GLN A 6 0.09 14.55 7.23
N GLY A 7 0.16 13.97 6.03
CA GLY A 7 1.15 14.31 5.02
C GLY A 7 2.58 13.85 5.34
N LYS A 8 2.73 12.96 6.34
CA LYS A 8 4.00 12.44 6.84
C LYS A 8 4.12 10.94 6.64
N ILE A 9 5.33 10.43 6.74
CA ILE A 9 5.66 9.01 6.66
C ILE A 9 5.81 8.46 8.07
N THR A 10 4.96 7.49 8.43
CA THR A 10 5.07 6.73 9.68
C THR A 10 5.44 5.29 9.37
N ALA A 11 6.59 4.84 9.86
CA ALA A 11 7.07 3.47 9.71
C ALA A 11 6.81 2.66 10.99
N PHE A 12 6.14 1.52 10.84
CA PHE A 12 6.02 0.52 11.89
C PHE A 12 7.13 -0.50 11.77
N VAL A 13 7.89 -0.68 12.83
CA VAL A 13 9.03 -1.60 12.93
C VAL A 13 8.89 -2.53 14.12
N GLY A 14 9.53 -3.68 14.05
CA GLY A 14 9.51 -4.68 15.12
C GLY A 14 9.62 -6.10 14.60
N PRO A 15 9.78 -7.09 15.48
CA PRO A 15 9.89 -8.51 15.09
C PRO A 15 8.68 -9.00 14.29
N SER A 16 8.88 -10.09 13.54
CA SER A 16 7.76 -10.79 12.90
C SER A 16 6.74 -11.22 13.98
N GLY A 17 5.45 -11.09 13.68
CA GLY A 17 4.38 -11.41 14.63
C GLY A 17 4.15 -10.38 15.75
N SER A 18 4.85 -9.23 15.75
CA SER A 18 4.68 -8.19 16.79
C SER A 18 3.35 -7.43 16.72
N GLY A 19 2.55 -7.61 15.65
CA GLY A 19 1.24 -6.97 15.50
C GLY A 19 1.20 -5.80 14.51
N LYS A 20 2.27 -5.50 13.77
CA LYS A 20 2.34 -4.37 12.82
C LYS A 20 1.24 -4.41 11.75
N SER A 21 1.11 -5.53 11.04
CA SER A 21 0.06 -5.71 10.01
C SER A 21 -1.34 -5.73 10.63
N THR A 22 -1.48 -6.18 11.88
CA THR A 22 -2.75 -6.09 12.62
C THR A 22 -3.14 -4.63 12.86
N ILE A 23 -2.20 -3.79 13.29
CA ILE A 23 -2.44 -2.35 13.47
C ILE A 23 -2.85 -1.72 12.14
N ALA A 24 -2.14 -2.02 11.04
CA ALA A 24 -2.46 -1.51 9.71
C ALA A 24 -3.87 -1.91 9.25
N LYS A 25 -4.27 -3.15 9.48
CA LYS A 25 -5.62 -3.66 9.15
C LYS A 25 -6.71 -3.05 10.02
N LEU A 26 -6.43 -2.76 11.29
CA LEU A 26 -7.36 -2.03 12.16
C LEU A 26 -7.52 -0.56 11.72
N ILE A 27 -6.44 0.11 11.31
CA ILE A 27 -6.51 1.47 10.75
C ILE A 27 -7.31 1.48 9.45
N ALA A 28 -7.12 0.47 8.59
CA ALA A 28 -7.89 0.29 7.36
C ALA A 28 -9.35 -0.15 7.60
N SER A 29 -9.73 -0.37 8.85
CA SER A 29 -11.07 -0.87 9.24
C SER A 29 -11.45 -2.22 8.62
N PHE A 30 -10.46 -3.07 8.33
CA PHE A 30 -10.73 -4.46 7.91
C PHE A 30 -11.21 -5.31 9.08
N TRP A 31 -10.88 -4.91 10.30
CA TRP A 31 -11.31 -5.51 11.56
C TRP A 31 -11.75 -4.42 12.54
N ASP A 32 -12.73 -4.73 13.35
CA ASP A 32 -13.17 -3.86 14.43
C ASP A 32 -12.23 -3.92 15.64
N VAL A 33 -12.02 -2.77 16.28
CA VAL A 33 -11.33 -2.74 17.56
C VAL A 33 -12.25 -3.29 18.67
N THR A 34 -11.69 -4.14 19.54
CA THR A 34 -12.39 -4.68 20.72
C THR A 34 -12.36 -3.70 21.90
N GLY A 35 -11.50 -2.70 21.85
CA GLY A 35 -11.41 -1.64 22.86
C GLY A 35 -10.61 -0.46 22.31
N GLY A 36 -10.78 0.71 22.92
CA GLY A 36 -10.16 1.93 22.43
C GLY A 36 -10.89 2.57 21.27
N LEU A 37 -10.22 3.49 20.57
CA LEU A 37 -10.79 4.29 19.50
C LEU A 37 -9.73 4.52 18.41
N ILE A 38 -10.15 4.43 17.14
CA ILE A 38 -9.37 4.88 16.00
C ILE A 38 -10.14 6.04 15.35
N THR A 39 -9.47 7.16 15.10
CA THR A 39 -10.05 8.31 14.43
C THR A 39 -9.26 8.68 13.18
N ILE A 40 -9.96 9.22 12.18
CA ILE A 40 -9.38 9.90 11.03
C ILE A 40 -9.86 11.35 11.09
N GLY A 41 -8.92 12.29 11.32
CA GLY A 41 -9.27 13.61 11.76
C GLY A 41 -10.04 13.54 13.10
N ASP A 42 -11.18 14.21 13.18
CA ASP A 42 -11.99 14.27 14.40
C ASP A 42 -13.10 13.20 14.47
N LYS A 43 -13.17 12.30 13.46
CA LYS A 43 -14.23 11.28 13.37
C LYS A 43 -13.72 9.89 13.70
N SER A 44 -14.49 9.16 14.52
CA SER A 44 -14.25 7.72 14.72
C SER A 44 -14.42 6.96 13.41
N VAL A 45 -13.55 6.00 13.13
CA VAL A 45 -13.70 5.11 11.96
C VAL A 45 -15.04 4.37 11.96
N LYS A 46 -15.64 4.14 13.13
CA LYS A 46 -16.97 3.53 13.27
C LYS A 46 -18.12 4.43 12.82
N GLU A 47 -17.89 5.75 12.73
CA GLU A 47 -18.85 6.75 12.29
C GLU A 47 -18.71 7.10 10.81
N ILE A 48 -17.66 6.60 10.16
CA ILE A 48 -17.39 6.79 8.74
C ILE A 48 -17.94 5.57 7.98
N SER A 49 -18.71 5.81 6.92
CA SER A 49 -19.22 4.69 6.11
C SER A 49 -18.08 3.93 5.41
N ASN A 50 -18.30 2.66 5.08
CA ASN A 50 -17.31 1.83 4.38
C ASN A 50 -16.89 2.45 3.04
N ASP A 51 -17.82 3.07 2.30
CA ASP A 51 -17.53 3.75 1.04
C ASP A 51 -16.60 4.93 1.26
N GLN A 52 -16.88 5.76 2.27
CA GLN A 52 -16.02 6.89 2.63
C GLN A 52 -14.63 6.44 3.12
N LEU A 53 -14.56 5.37 3.94
CA LEU A 53 -13.28 4.79 4.36
C LEU A 53 -12.51 4.24 3.17
N ASN A 54 -13.21 3.57 2.25
CA ASN A 54 -12.60 3.10 1.02
C ASN A 54 -12.01 4.24 0.19
N ASP A 55 -12.67 5.40 0.08
CA ASP A 55 -12.17 6.57 -0.63
C ASP A 55 -10.95 7.21 0.08
N LEU A 56 -10.88 7.11 1.41
CA LEU A 56 -9.82 7.73 2.21
C LEU A 56 -8.54 6.90 2.27
N ILE A 57 -8.61 5.57 2.14
CA ILE A 57 -7.48 4.68 2.40
C ILE A 57 -7.21 3.78 1.19
N SER A 58 -5.97 3.78 0.68
CA SER A 58 -5.43 2.77 -0.21
C SER A 58 -4.56 1.81 0.58
N TYR A 59 -4.85 0.52 0.49
CA TYR A 59 -4.08 -0.54 1.14
C TYR A 59 -3.38 -1.41 0.10
N VAL A 60 -2.06 -1.44 0.12
CA VAL A 60 -1.23 -2.33 -0.70
C VAL A 60 -0.74 -3.45 0.20
N SER A 61 -1.31 -4.64 0.01
CA SER A 61 -0.99 -5.82 0.83
C SER A 61 0.27 -6.54 0.32
N GLN A 62 0.86 -7.34 1.19
CA GLN A 62 1.98 -8.23 0.85
C GLN A 62 1.61 -9.26 -0.24
N ASP A 63 0.39 -9.79 -0.21
CA ASP A 63 -0.04 -10.89 -1.10
C ASP A 63 -0.22 -10.45 -2.56
N ASN A 64 -0.36 -9.15 -2.83
CA ASN A 64 -0.52 -8.57 -4.17
C ASN A 64 -1.54 -9.34 -5.03
N TYR A 65 -2.71 -9.64 -4.45
CA TYR A 65 -3.74 -10.47 -5.06
C TYR A 65 -4.30 -9.84 -6.34
N LEU A 66 -4.41 -10.66 -7.39
CA LEU A 66 -5.08 -10.31 -8.64
C LEU A 66 -6.33 -11.18 -8.82
N PHE A 67 -7.39 -10.54 -9.24
CA PHE A 67 -8.64 -11.20 -9.57
C PHE A 67 -8.56 -11.89 -10.93
N ASN A 68 -9.36 -12.94 -11.12
CA ASN A 68 -9.47 -13.64 -12.40
C ASN A 68 -10.20 -12.75 -13.42
N ASP A 69 -9.47 -11.81 -13.99
CA ASP A 69 -9.93 -10.79 -14.93
C ASP A 69 -8.75 -10.26 -15.73
N THR A 70 -8.97 -9.39 -16.69
CA THR A 70 -7.91 -8.76 -17.48
C THR A 70 -6.97 -7.93 -16.58
N VAL A 71 -5.74 -7.71 -17.04
CA VAL A 71 -4.81 -6.77 -16.39
C VAL A 71 -5.44 -5.38 -16.30
N ARG A 72 -6.09 -4.92 -17.39
CA ARG A 72 -6.81 -3.64 -17.43
C ARG A 72 -7.82 -3.51 -16.31
N ASN A 73 -8.68 -4.51 -16.14
CA ASN A 73 -9.72 -4.50 -15.11
C ASN A 73 -9.14 -4.63 -13.72
N ASN A 74 -8.07 -5.39 -13.54
CA ASN A 74 -7.37 -5.45 -12.26
C ASN A 74 -6.83 -4.09 -11.82
N ILE A 75 -6.31 -3.27 -12.72
CA ILE A 75 -5.89 -1.89 -12.42
C ILE A 75 -7.11 -1.00 -12.18
N ARG A 76 -8.15 -1.11 -13.04
CA ARG A 76 -9.39 -0.31 -12.98
C ARG A 76 -10.16 -0.49 -11.67
N MET A 77 -9.95 -1.57 -10.93
CA MET A 77 -10.55 -1.75 -9.60
C MET A 77 -10.23 -0.60 -8.63
N GLY A 78 -9.15 0.15 -8.85
CA GLY A 78 -8.85 1.35 -8.06
C GLY A 78 -9.86 2.48 -8.26
N LYS A 79 -10.45 2.56 -9.48
CA LYS A 79 -11.43 3.57 -9.88
C LYS A 79 -12.28 2.97 -11.01
N PRO A 80 -13.44 2.34 -10.71
CA PRO A 80 -14.25 1.60 -11.68
C PRO A 80 -14.68 2.40 -12.92
N GLU A 81 -14.87 3.70 -12.77
CA GLU A 81 -15.25 4.63 -13.85
C GLU A 81 -14.08 5.15 -14.69
N ALA A 82 -12.85 4.73 -14.39
CA ALA A 82 -11.67 5.18 -15.11
C ALA A 82 -11.72 4.72 -16.59
N SER A 83 -11.39 5.64 -17.48
CA SER A 83 -11.22 5.35 -18.91
C SER A 83 -9.99 4.46 -19.18
N ASP A 84 -9.95 3.82 -20.32
CA ASP A 84 -8.78 3.05 -20.74
C ASP A 84 -7.50 3.91 -20.77
N SER A 85 -7.62 5.16 -21.21
CA SER A 85 -6.50 6.11 -21.24
C SER A 85 -5.97 6.40 -19.82
N GLU A 86 -6.84 6.59 -18.83
CA GLU A 86 -6.42 6.77 -17.42
C GLU A 86 -5.70 5.54 -16.89
N VAL A 87 -6.22 4.34 -17.17
CA VAL A 87 -5.59 3.07 -16.78
C VAL A 87 -4.19 2.94 -17.40
N GLU A 88 -4.04 3.26 -18.69
CA GLU A 88 -2.75 3.18 -19.40
C GLU A 88 -1.75 4.23 -18.90
N GLN A 89 -2.19 5.45 -18.59
CA GLN A 89 -1.34 6.47 -17.99
C GLN A 89 -0.81 6.03 -16.62
N ILE A 90 -1.66 5.47 -15.78
CA ILE A 90 -1.26 4.94 -14.48
C ILE A 90 -0.35 3.72 -14.64
N ALA A 91 -0.60 2.84 -15.57
CA ALA A 91 0.28 1.70 -15.85
C ALA A 91 1.69 2.15 -16.28
N LYS A 92 1.82 3.22 -17.07
CA LYS A 92 3.12 3.83 -17.39
C LYS A 92 3.78 4.42 -16.14
N ALA A 93 3.03 5.15 -15.33
CA ALA A 93 3.54 5.79 -14.11
C ALA A 93 4.00 4.78 -13.04
N SER A 94 3.40 3.60 -12.99
CA SER A 94 3.74 2.51 -12.06
C SER A 94 4.76 1.50 -12.60
N GLY A 95 5.28 1.71 -13.81
CA GLY A 95 6.20 0.78 -14.47
C GLY A 95 5.56 -0.53 -14.93
N CYS A 96 4.23 -0.55 -15.11
CA CYS A 96 3.51 -1.73 -15.58
C CYS A 96 3.48 -1.85 -17.10
N HIS A 97 3.47 -0.73 -17.81
CA HIS A 97 3.14 -0.68 -19.25
C HIS A 97 4.02 -1.61 -20.09
N GLU A 98 5.32 -1.59 -19.89
CA GLU A 98 6.27 -2.36 -20.70
C GLU A 98 6.05 -3.86 -20.59
N PHE A 99 5.93 -4.40 -19.37
CA PHE A 99 5.67 -5.83 -19.24
C PHE A 99 4.27 -6.21 -19.71
N ILE A 100 3.25 -5.35 -19.52
CA ILE A 100 1.91 -5.58 -20.02
C ILE A 100 1.93 -5.72 -21.54
N MET A 101 2.64 -4.84 -22.25
CA MET A 101 2.74 -4.91 -23.72
C MET A 101 3.47 -6.14 -24.22
N ASN A 102 4.27 -6.80 -23.40
CA ASN A 102 4.95 -8.07 -23.70
C ASN A 102 4.07 -9.31 -23.44
N LEU A 103 2.90 -9.14 -22.81
CA LEU A 103 1.94 -10.24 -22.65
C LEU A 103 1.21 -10.53 -23.98
N GLU A 104 0.77 -11.77 -24.16
CA GLU A 104 0.16 -12.26 -25.40
C GLU A 104 -1.00 -11.39 -25.90
N HIS A 105 -1.82 -10.88 -24.96
CA HIS A 105 -2.97 -10.03 -25.28
C HIS A 105 -2.85 -8.63 -24.63
N GLY A 106 -1.66 -8.20 -24.26
CA GLY A 106 -1.42 -6.90 -23.62
C GLY A 106 -2.33 -6.67 -22.42
N TYR A 107 -2.99 -5.53 -22.36
CA TYR A 107 -3.92 -5.18 -21.29
C TYR A 107 -5.13 -6.13 -21.15
N GLU A 108 -5.51 -6.82 -22.22
CA GLU A 108 -6.63 -7.77 -22.22
C GLU A 108 -6.22 -9.18 -21.81
N THR A 109 -4.96 -9.39 -21.44
CA THR A 109 -4.51 -10.67 -20.89
C THR A 109 -5.22 -10.94 -19.58
N VAL A 110 -5.89 -12.09 -19.51
CA VAL A 110 -6.53 -12.56 -18.26
C VAL A 110 -5.48 -13.11 -17.33
N VAL A 111 -5.42 -12.55 -16.15
CA VAL A 111 -4.55 -12.98 -15.04
C VAL A 111 -5.44 -13.63 -14.00
N GLY A 112 -5.44 -14.95 -13.96
CA GLY A 112 -6.28 -15.72 -13.04
C GLY A 112 -5.64 -15.91 -11.68
N GLY A 113 -6.44 -16.25 -10.67
CA GLY A 113 -6.10 -16.57 -9.29
C GLY A 113 -4.64 -16.40 -8.87
N ALA A 114 -4.29 -15.63 -7.93
CA ALA A 114 -2.92 -15.29 -7.53
C ALA A 114 -1.96 -14.80 -8.67
N GLY A 115 -2.47 -14.48 -9.88
CA GLY A 115 -1.68 -13.98 -11.00
C GLY A 115 -0.70 -15.02 -11.57
N GLY A 116 -1.15 -16.24 -11.81
CA GLY A 116 -0.33 -17.42 -12.14
C GLY A 116 0.66 -17.29 -13.30
N HIS A 117 0.57 -16.25 -14.12
CA HIS A 117 1.48 -15.97 -15.23
C HIS A 117 2.37 -14.74 -15.01
N LEU A 118 2.24 -14.05 -13.84
CA LEU A 118 3.02 -12.87 -13.52
C LEU A 118 4.00 -13.14 -12.38
N SER A 119 5.17 -12.52 -12.46
CA SER A 119 6.15 -12.53 -11.36
C SER A 119 5.63 -11.78 -10.12
N GLY A 120 6.24 -11.98 -8.97
CA GLY A 120 5.90 -11.25 -7.75
C GLY A 120 6.00 -9.73 -7.92
N GLY A 121 7.05 -9.26 -8.60
CA GLY A 121 7.25 -7.83 -8.87
C GLY A 121 6.21 -7.24 -9.84
N GLU A 122 5.78 -8.00 -10.84
CA GLU A 122 4.72 -7.56 -11.78
C GLU A 122 3.36 -7.46 -11.07
N ARG A 123 3.00 -8.45 -10.24
CA ARG A 123 1.79 -8.39 -9.41
C ARG A 123 1.82 -7.19 -8.46
N GLN A 124 2.96 -6.93 -7.84
CA GLN A 124 3.13 -5.79 -6.95
C GLN A 124 2.95 -4.46 -7.67
N ARG A 125 3.54 -4.30 -8.86
CA ARG A 125 3.35 -3.08 -9.68
C ARG A 125 1.89 -2.87 -10.07
N ILE A 126 1.14 -3.93 -10.39
CA ILE A 126 -0.31 -3.83 -10.63
C ILE A 126 -1.05 -3.38 -9.35
N ALA A 127 -0.71 -3.92 -8.19
CA ALA A 127 -1.31 -3.47 -6.92
C ALA A 127 -1.01 -1.99 -6.62
N ILE A 128 0.21 -1.54 -6.90
CA ILE A 128 0.59 -0.12 -6.80
C ILE A 128 -0.19 0.72 -7.82
N ALA A 129 -0.30 0.27 -9.08
CA ALA A 129 -1.08 0.95 -10.12
C ALA A 129 -2.55 1.12 -9.69
N ARG A 130 -3.15 0.09 -9.11
CA ARG A 130 -4.50 0.13 -8.53
C ARG A 130 -4.61 1.21 -7.44
N ALA A 131 -3.65 1.28 -6.53
CA ALA A 131 -3.61 2.29 -5.48
C ALA A 131 -3.37 3.71 -6.02
N MET A 132 -2.54 3.86 -7.06
CA MET A 132 -2.31 5.14 -7.74
C MET A 132 -3.58 5.64 -8.43
N LEU A 133 -4.30 4.75 -9.13
CA LEU A 133 -5.55 5.09 -9.82
C LEU A 133 -6.64 5.51 -8.84
N LYS A 134 -6.72 4.84 -7.69
CA LYS A 134 -7.62 5.19 -6.59
C LYS A 134 -7.32 6.56 -6.00
N ASN A 135 -6.06 6.93 -5.90
CA ASN A 135 -5.59 8.24 -5.45
C ASN A 135 -6.06 8.67 -4.04
N ALA A 136 -6.21 7.72 -3.13
CA ALA A 136 -6.62 8.01 -1.75
C ALA A 136 -5.58 8.86 -1.00
N PRO A 137 -5.99 9.73 -0.04
CA PRO A 137 -5.09 10.60 0.71
C PRO A 137 -4.23 9.87 1.76
N ILE A 138 -4.65 8.68 2.20
CA ILE A 138 -3.91 7.81 3.12
C ILE A 138 -3.50 6.55 2.37
N VAL A 139 -2.23 6.22 2.42
CA VAL A 139 -1.68 5.01 1.81
C VAL A 139 -1.07 4.13 2.89
N ILE A 140 -1.46 2.86 2.91
CA ILE A 140 -0.87 1.84 3.78
C ILE A 140 -0.14 0.84 2.90
N LEU A 141 1.17 0.68 3.15
CA LEU A 141 2.02 -0.31 2.48
C LEU A 141 2.41 -1.39 3.47
N ASP A 142 1.86 -2.59 3.30
CA ASP A 142 2.17 -3.75 4.14
C ASP A 142 3.17 -4.65 3.41
N GLU A 143 4.45 -4.57 3.82
CA GLU A 143 5.57 -5.35 3.26
C GLU A 143 5.74 -5.28 1.73
N ALA A 144 5.44 -4.12 1.13
CA ALA A 144 5.34 -3.94 -0.32
C ALA A 144 6.63 -4.21 -1.13
N THR A 145 7.72 -4.68 -0.51
CA THR A 145 9.02 -4.84 -1.19
C THR A 145 9.74 -6.16 -0.90
N SER A 146 9.06 -7.17 -0.36
CA SER A 146 9.72 -8.36 0.21
C SER A 146 10.28 -9.36 -0.82
N TYR A 147 9.89 -9.32 -2.11
CA TYR A 147 10.12 -10.42 -3.06
C TYR A 147 10.63 -9.99 -4.44
N THR A 148 11.36 -8.88 -4.55
CA THR A 148 11.79 -8.38 -5.84
C THR A 148 13.28 -8.53 -6.05
N ASP A 149 13.66 -8.90 -7.30
CA ASP A 149 15.04 -8.78 -7.74
C ASP A 149 15.46 -7.30 -7.83
N PRO A 150 16.79 -7.00 -7.85
CA PRO A 150 17.30 -5.63 -7.80
C PRO A 150 16.80 -4.73 -8.94
N GLU A 151 16.53 -5.25 -10.13
CA GLU A 151 16.05 -4.47 -11.28
C GLU A 151 14.61 -4.03 -11.09
N ASN A 152 13.74 -4.94 -10.65
CA ASN A 152 12.35 -4.63 -10.32
C ASN A 152 12.24 -3.73 -9.07
N GLU A 153 13.19 -3.83 -8.15
CA GLU A 153 13.19 -3.02 -6.93
C GLU A 153 13.21 -1.52 -7.22
N ALA A 154 14.10 -1.05 -8.09
CA ALA A 154 14.21 0.37 -8.44
C ALA A 154 12.90 0.91 -9.05
N VAL A 155 12.28 0.14 -9.94
CA VAL A 155 11.00 0.51 -10.58
C VAL A 155 9.88 0.58 -9.54
N ILE A 156 9.82 -0.38 -8.61
CA ILE A 156 8.82 -0.41 -7.54
C ILE A 156 9.01 0.77 -6.59
N GLN A 157 10.24 1.10 -6.19
CA GLN A 157 10.53 2.24 -5.33
C GLN A 157 10.12 3.56 -5.98
N GLU A 158 10.38 3.73 -7.28
CA GLU A 158 9.92 4.91 -8.02
C GLU A 158 8.38 5.00 -8.05
N ALA A 159 7.70 3.89 -8.32
CA ALA A 159 6.25 3.83 -8.31
C ALA A 159 5.66 4.15 -6.92
N ILE A 160 6.25 3.63 -5.84
CA ILE A 160 5.86 3.96 -4.46
C ILE A 160 6.10 5.45 -4.18
N SER A 161 7.23 6.01 -4.56
CA SER A 161 7.51 7.43 -4.39
C SER A 161 6.47 8.32 -5.08
N ARG A 162 6.05 7.95 -6.29
CA ARG A 162 4.97 8.66 -7.01
C ARG A 162 3.62 8.48 -6.33
N LEU A 163 3.30 7.25 -5.87
CA LEU A 163 2.04 6.94 -5.18
C LEU A 163 1.88 7.79 -3.91
N THR A 164 2.96 7.97 -3.16
CA THR A 164 2.92 8.54 -1.80
C THR A 164 3.14 10.05 -1.75
N LYS A 165 3.50 10.67 -2.87
CA LYS A 165 3.79 12.10 -2.93
C LYS A 165 2.62 12.96 -2.42
N GLY A 166 2.86 13.73 -1.36
CA GLY A 166 1.87 14.63 -0.75
C GLY A 166 0.76 13.94 0.05
N LYS A 167 0.92 12.63 0.35
CA LYS A 167 -0.06 11.83 1.09
C LYS A 167 0.46 11.45 2.47
N THR A 168 -0.45 10.99 3.33
CA THR A 168 -0.10 10.33 4.57
C THR A 168 0.27 8.89 4.28
N LEU A 169 1.51 8.50 4.60
CA LEU A 169 2.01 7.16 4.37
C LEU A 169 2.19 6.41 5.68
N ILE A 170 1.60 5.24 5.75
CA ILE A 170 1.85 4.23 6.79
C ILE A 170 2.56 3.06 6.14
N VAL A 171 3.75 2.72 6.61
CA VAL A 171 4.53 1.62 6.04
C VAL A 171 4.89 0.60 7.12
N ILE A 172 4.61 -0.68 6.85
CA ILE A 172 5.17 -1.79 7.61
C ILE A 172 6.55 -2.04 7.02
N ALA A 173 7.60 -1.57 7.71
CA ALA A 173 8.94 -1.51 7.16
C ALA A 173 9.77 -2.73 7.55
N HIS A 174 10.41 -3.33 6.54
CA HIS A 174 11.44 -4.36 6.68
C HIS A 174 12.81 -3.90 6.18
N ARG A 175 12.89 -2.70 5.58
CA ARG A 175 14.13 -2.14 5.00
C ARG A 175 14.59 -0.93 5.79
N LEU A 176 15.89 -0.91 6.08
CA LEU A 176 16.50 0.15 6.87
C LEU A 176 16.34 1.53 6.20
N SER A 177 16.48 1.63 4.87
CA SER A 177 16.33 2.90 4.15
C SER A 177 14.94 3.52 4.33
N THR A 178 13.87 2.72 4.26
CA THR A 178 12.51 3.21 4.47
C THR A 178 12.29 3.69 5.90
N ILE A 179 12.97 3.07 6.87
CA ILE A 179 12.88 3.43 8.28
C ILE A 179 13.60 4.75 8.55
N THR A 180 14.84 4.90 8.03
CA THR A 180 15.67 6.09 8.29
C THR A 180 15.07 7.37 7.71
N ASP A 181 14.37 7.27 6.57
CA ASP A 181 13.75 8.41 5.89
C ASP A 181 12.33 8.74 6.38
N SER A 182 11.83 8.01 7.38
CA SER A 182 10.49 8.24 7.92
C SER A 182 10.46 9.44 8.89
N ASP A 183 9.38 10.22 8.82
CA ASP A 183 9.13 11.32 9.77
C ASP A 183 8.85 10.82 11.19
N GLN A 184 8.29 9.61 11.31
CA GLN A 184 8.01 8.95 12.58
C GLN A 184 8.27 7.44 12.44
N ILE A 185 8.94 6.87 13.42
CA ILE A 185 9.14 5.44 13.58
C ILE A 185 8.37 4.98 14.82
N VAL A 186 7.61 3.90 14.69
CA VAL A 186 6.83 3.29 15.78
C VAL A 186 7.34 1.87 15.98
N VAL A 187 7.98 1.62 17.11
CA VAL A 187 8.52 0.31 17.49
C VAL A 187 7.43 -0.50 18.15
N VAL A 188 7.05 -1.63 17.54
CA VAL A 188 6.00 -2.53 18.02
C VAL A 188 6.62 -3.85 18.47
N LYS A 189 6.25 -4.29 19.67
CA LYS A 189 6.63 -5.59 20.23
C LYS A 189 5.48 -6.14 21.06
N ASP A 190 5.16 -7.41 20.85
CA ASP A 190 4.11 -8.14 21.57
C ASP A 190 2.75 -7.38 21.62
N GLY A 191 2.34 -6.82 20.48
CA GLY A 191 1.09 -6.07 20.33
C GLY A 191 1.08 -4.69 21.00
N THR A 192 2.21 -4.20 21.51
CA THR A 192 2.32 -2.91 22.18
C THR A 192 3.36 -1.99 21.54
N ILE A 193 3.12 -0.68 21.62
CA ILE A 193 4.10 0.32 21.19
C ILE A 193 5.14 0.48 22.30
N GLN A 194 6.40 0.15 22.00
CA GLN A 194 7.52 0.26 22.92
C GLN A 194 8.16 1.64 22.89
N ALA A 195 8.30 2.20 21.69
CA ALA A 195 8.89 3.51 21.47
C ALA A 195 8.32 4.15 20.22
N LYS A 196 8.38 5.47 20.12
CA LYS A 196 8.08 6.25 18.93
C LYS A 196 8.95 7.49 18.88
N GLY A 197 9.39 7.89 17.68
CA GLY A 197 10.24 9.06 17.47
C GLY A 197 10.80 9.08 16.05
N THR A 198 11.69 10.02 15.76
CA THR A 198 12.52 10.01 14.57
C THR A 198 13.65 8.99 14.70
N HIS A 199 14.37 8.73 13.61
CA HIS A 199 15.54 7.86 13.64
C HIS A 199 16.59 8.34 14.67
N GLU A 200 16.85 9.66 14.73
CA GLU A 200 17.81 10.24 15.64
C GLU A 200 17.39 10.15 17.13
N GLU A 201 16.09 10.23 17.41
CA GLU A 201 15.55 10.13 18.76
C GLU A 201 15.54 8.70 19.34
N LEU A 202 15.61 7.70 18.45
CA LEU A 202 15.52 6.29 18.82
C LEU A 202 16.88 5.56 18.85
N LEU A 203 17.97 6.22 18.48
CA LEU A 203 19.35 5.73 18.62
C LEU A 203 19.92 6.07 20.00
#